data_4cadea79a32e2b7808e8aebf049d37fb
#
_entry.id   4cadea79a32e2b7808e8aebf049d37fb
#
_cell.length_a   1.000
_cell.length_b   1.000
_cell.length_c   1.000
_cell.angle_alpha   90.00
_cell.angle_beta   90.00
_cell.angle_gamma   90.00
#
_symmetry.space_group_name_H-M   'P 1'
#
loop_
_entity.id
_entity.type
_entity.pdbx_description
1 polymer ?
#
loop_
_entity_poly.entity_id
_entity_poly.type
_entity_poly.pdbx_seq_one_letter_code
_entity_poly.pdbx_strand_id
1 'polypeptide(L)'
;MKQKAISRLLLAALLFFHNSSFSQKSKVDSLIAVTSSETDDTSRVNAFNELFLEYEFSDDTKATDALNNALKLSKKINFKKGEAKTYKLFGFFAEDKGNYAEALKSYFASLKLSQEIGNIHGAGASYNGIGAIYFFQKNYPEALKYFNEGLKSFLSANDKSGISTSYNNIGNIYSSQLNYAEARKNLMASLAIDRELGNEIGIAYSYNNIGNLYDNEADIETTEKARFEKLDEALKNHYASLQLKESLHDQGGIASSYGNIGRILIKKREYVKARQSLDKAIELSLKTGDKSCLKNAYNALSSIDSLEGDFKAAFGNYKRYIVYRDSLDNEETRKKTIQNQMTYDFEKKEAVASAEHKKELENQEALAAEQSRKQKIILLFVAAGLLLVLLFAVFIFRSLRITRKQKSLIEKQKDLVERQKQEVEKQKQLVEEHQKEVIDSIIYARRIQRSLLPSDSYIERAMNRLKKKKE
;
A
#
# COMPACT_ATOMS: atom_id res chain seq x y z
N MET A 1 -7.12 50.93 5.00
CA MET A 1 -7.59 50.01 3.96
C MET A 1 -7.08 48.56 4.16
N LYS A 2 -5.84 48.31 4.52
CA LYS A 2 -5.28 46.93 4.70
C LYS A 2 -5.98 46.10 5.79
N GLN A 3 -6.35 46.66 6.95
CA GLN A 3 -7.04 45.93 8.01
C GLN A 3 -8.45 45.44 7.63
N LYS A 4 -9.22 46.23 6.85
CA LYS A 4 -10.54 45.81 6.37
C LYS A 4 -10.46 44.71 5.27
N ALA A 5 -9.37 44.66 4.54
CA ALA A 5 -9.12 43.58 3.54
C ALA A 5 -8.76 42.24 4.22
N ILE A 6 -7.93 42.30 5.26
CA ILE A 6 -7.56 41.10 6.09
C ILE A 6 -8.78 40.57 6.83
N SER A 7 -9.61 41.43 7.42
CA SER A 7 -10.85 41.04 8.09
C SER A 7 -11.87 40.40 7.12
N ARG A 8 -11.97 40.87 5.85
CA ARG A 8 -12.82 40.25 4.82
C ARG A 8 -12.30 38.95 4.33
N LEU A 9 -10.96 38.77 4.20
CA LEU A 9 -10.32 37.52 3.85
C LEU A 9 -10.48 36.46 4.96
N LEU A 10 -10.34 36.85 6.21
CA LEU A 10 -10.60 36.00 7.39
C LEU A 10 -12.08 35.58 7.47
N LEU A 11 -13.00 36.50 7.22
CA LEU A 11 -14.44 36.20 7.19
C LEU A 11 -14.83 35.30 6.03
N ALA A 12 -14.23 35.48 4.84
CA ALA A 12 -14.42 34.61 3.68
C ALA A 12 -13.84 33.22 3.93
N ALA A 13 -12.66 33.13 4.54
CA ALA A 13 -12.06 31.85 4.93
C ALA A 13 -12.92 31.12 5.99
N LEU A 14 -13.41 31.83 7.01
CA LEU A 14 -14.34 31.27 8.01
C LEU A 14 -15.67 30.80 7.39
N LEU A 15 -16.22 31.51 6.41
CA LEU A 15 -17.43 31.10 5.70
C LEU A 15 -17.18 29.90 4.78
N PHE A 16 -16.00 29.79 4.18
CA PHE A 16 -15.62 28.61 3.38
C PHE A 16 -15.45 27.38 4.26
N PHE A 17 -14.77 27.49 5.41
CA PHE A 17 -14.66 26.39 6.37
C PHE A 17 -16.00 25.97 6.97
N HIS A 18 -16.93 26.92 7.18
CA HIS A 18 -18.29 26.61 7.66
C HIS A 18 -19.12 25.87 6.60
N ASN A 19 -19.02 26.26 5.32
CA ASN A 19 -19.78 25.62 4.25
C ASN A 19 -19.32 24.19 3.93
N SER A 20 -18.01 23.92 3.92
CA SER A 20 -17.50 22.55 3.70
C SER A 20 -17.84 21.60 4.85
N SER A 21 -17.69 22.04 6.10
CA SER A 21 -18.09 21.28 7.28
C SER A 21 -19.61 21.04 7.34
N PHE A 22 -20.41 21.99 6.89
CA PHE A 22 -21.88 21.88 6.88
C PHE A 22 -22.35 20.93 5.78
N SER A 23 -21.69 20.93 4.60
CA SER A 23 -22.00 20.02 3.50
C SER A 23 -21.66 18.57 3.84
N GLN A 24 -20.49 18.32 4.46
CA GLN A 24 -20.09 16.99 4.90
C GLN A 24 -20.97 16.45 6.03
N LYS A 25 -21.31 17.29 7.01
CA LYS A 25 -22.26 16.92 8.07
C LYS A 25 -23.63 16.55 7.51
N SER A 26 -24.15 17.29 6.54
CA SER A 26 -25.41 17.00 5.85
C SER A 26 -25.36 15.66 5.09
N LYS A 27 -24.23 15.31 4.46
CA LYS A 27 -24.05 14.02 3.77
C LYS A 27 -24.05 12.86 4.76
N VAL A 28 -23.30 12.97 5.84
CA VAL A 28 -23.24 11.95 6.91
C VAL A 28 -24.63 11.76 7.55
N ASP A 29 -25.36 12.84 7.89
CA ASP A 29 -26.69 12.78 8.46
C ASP A 29 -27.69 12.08 7.50
N SER A 30 -27.60 12.37 6.21
CA SER A 30 -28.41 11.69 5.18
C SER A 30 -28.10 10.19 5.10
N LEU A 31 -26.83 9.81 5.11
CA LEU A 31 -26.41 8.41 5.10
C LEU A 31 -26.87 7.67 6.38
N ILE A 32 -26.76 8.32 7.56
CA ILE A 32 -27.26 7.77 8.82
C ILE A 32 -28.77 7.55 8.76
N ALA A 33 -29.54 8.46 8.18
CA ALA A 33 -30.99 8.29 8.01
C ALA A 33 -31.30 7.04 7.15
N VAL A 34 -30.57 6.82 6.04
CA VAL A 34 -30.72 5.63 5.22
C VAL A 34 -30.34 4.36 6.00
N THR A 35 -29.25 4.38 6.75
CA THR A 35 -28.82 3.19 7.54
C THR A 35 -29.74 2.88 8.71
N SER A 36 -30.52 3.86 9.19
CA SER A 36 -31.49 3.69 10.27
C SER A 36 -32.88 3.22 9.76
N SER A 37 -33.07 3.05 8.45
CA SER A 37 -34.33 2.56 7.89
C SER A 37 -34.61 1.13 8.35
N GLU A 38 -35.89 0.76 8.47
CA GLU A 38 -36.30 -0.60 8.86
C GLU A 38 -36.15 -1.60 7.72
N THR A 39 -35.99 -1.13 6.47
CA THR A 39 -35.89 -2.00 5.29
C THR A 39 -34.49 -2.58 5.17
N ASP A 40 -34.39 -3.89 5.08
CA ASP A 40 -33.16 -4.60 4.75
C ASP A 40 -32.99 -4.66 3.22
N ASP A 41 -32.37 -3.68 2.63
CA ASP A 41 -32.18 -3.56 1.19
C ASP A 41 -30.74 -3.24 0.77
N THR A 42 -30.51 -3.22 -0.54
CA THR A 42 -29.19 -2.94 -1.12
C THR A 42 -28.78 -1.48 -0.93
N SER A 43 -29.71 -0.55 -0.81
CA SER A 43 -29.46 0.87 -0.58
C SER A 43 -28.80 1.08 0.77
N ARG A 44 -29.30 0.37 1.78
CA ARG A 44 -28.75 0.40 3.14
C ARG A 44 -27.34 -0.18 3.22
N VAL A 45 -27.05 -1.28 2.49
CA VAL A 45 -25.67 -1.80 2.37
C VAL A 45 -24.74 -0.75 1.74
N ASN A 46 -25.22 -0.11 0.67
CA ASN A 46 -24.43 0.93 0.00
C ASN A 46 -24.21 2.14 0.92
N ALA A 47 -25.22 2.57 1.68
CA ALA A 47 -25.11 3.66 2.62
C ALA A 47 -24.07 3.37 3.74
N PHE A 48 -24.02 2.15 4.27
CA PHE A 48 -22.98 1.73 5.20
C PHE A 48 -21.57 1.81 4.58
N ASN A 49 -21.42 1.34 3.33
CA ASN A 49 -20.16 1.43 2.61
C ASN A 49 -19.72 2.89 2.35
N GLU A 50 -20.67 3.79 2.12
CA GLU A 50 -20.38 5.23 1.97
C GLU A 50 -20.05 5.90 3.33
N LEU A 51 -20.72 5.50 4.42
CA LEU A 51 -20.38 5.96 5.77
C LEU A 51 -18.95 5.57 6.16
N PHE A 52 -18.48 4.39 5.75
CA PHE A 52 -17.10 4.03 5.92
C PHE A 52 -16.17 5.07 5.29
N LEU A 53 -16.40 5.48 4.04
CA LEU A 53 -15.56 6.47 3.35
C LEU A 53 -15.56 7.85 4.04
N GLU A 54 -16.64 8.20 4.76
CA GLU A 54 -16.69 9.43 5.52
C GLU A 54 -15.91 9.34 6.85
N TYR A 55 -15.79 8.13 7.43
CA TYR A 55 -15.15 7.92 8.73
C TYR A 55 -13.73 7.37 8.65
N GLU A 56 -13.29 6.84 7.49
CA GLU A 56 -12.04 6.06 7.35
C GLU A 56 -10.78 6.79 7.87
N PHE A 57 -10.75 8.14 7.76
CA PHE A 57 -9.62 8.96 8.24
C PHE A 57 -9.91 9.71 9.54
N SER A 58 -11.13 9.63 10.08
CA SER A 58 -11.55 10.44 11.23
C SER A 58 -11.94 9.63 12.45
N ASP A 59 -12.49 8.42 12.28
CA ASP A 59 -13.00 7.59 13.37
C ASP A 59 -12.96 6.11 13.01
N ASP A 60 -11.87 5.46 13.36
CA ASP A 60 -11.63 4.02 13.07
C ASP A 60 -12.75 3.12 13.60
N THR A 61 -13.35 3.47 14.73
CA THR A 61 -14.43 2.68 15.33
C THR A 61 -15.69 2.75 14.47
N LYS A 62 -16.13 3.97 14.11
CA LYS A 62 -17.29 4.14 13.23
C LYS A 62 -17.06 3.57 11.83
N ALA A 63 -15.85 3.71 11.30
CA ALA A 63 -15.46 3.10 10.03
C ALA A 63 -15.62 1.58 10.08
N THR A 64 -15.08 0.94 11.11
CA THR A 64 -15.18 -0.52 11.31
C THR A 64 -16.63 -0.96 11.50
N ASP A 65 -17.41 -0.24 12.31
CA ASP A 65 -18.82 -0.55 12.55
C ASP A 65 -19.66 -0.45 11.26
N ALA A 66 -19.40 0.56 10.44
CA ALA A 66 -20.06 0.71 9.15
C ALA A 66 -19.80 -0.51 8.23
N LEU A 67 -18.54 -0.93 8.09
CA LEU A 67 -18.20 -2.11 7.29
C LEU A 67 -18.80 -3.41 7.85
N ASN A 68 -18.78 -3.60 9.16
CA ASN A 68 -19.39 -4.77 9.80
C ASN A 68 -20.88 -4.84 9.55
N ASN A 69 -21.59 -3.71 9.65
CA ASN A 69 -23.01 -3.63 9.36
C ASN A 69 -23.31 -3.86 7.87
N ALA A 70 -22.52 -3.28 6.96
CA ALA A 70 -22.62 -3.55 5.53
C ALA A 70 -22.45 -5.04 5.22
N LEU A 71 -21.43 -5.69 5.79
CA LEU A 71 -21.14 -7.10 5.57
C LEU A 71 -22.26 -8.00 6.12
N LYS A 72 -22.71 -7.74 7.35
CA LYS A 72 -23.80 -8.48 7.98
C LYS A 72 -25.09 -8.40 7.17
N LEU A 73 -25.45 -7.19 6.73
CA LEU A 73 -26.66 -6.95 5.96
C LEU A 73 -26.57 -7.56 4.55
N SER A 74 -25.45 -7.37 3.83
CA SER A 74 -25.26 -7.92 2.49
C SER A 74 -25.39 -9.45 2.48
N LYS A 75 -24.84 -10.14 3.49
CA LYS A 75 -25.01 -11.58 3.68
C LYS A 75 -26.48 -11.95 3.98
N LYS A 76 -27.15 -11.22 4.86
CA LYS A 76 -28.55 -11.45 5.22
C LYS A 76 -29.46 -11.40 4.00
N ILE A 77 -29.27 -10.43 3.12
CA ILE A 77 -30.13 -10.23 1.92
C ILE A 77 -29.55 -10.92 0.66
N ASN A 78 -28.46 -11.70 0.78
CA ASN A 78 -27.75 -12.36 -0.31
C ASN A 78 -27.31 -11.40 -1.43
N PHE A 79 -26.88 -10.19 -1.05
CA PHE A 79 -26.38 -9.17 -1.98
C PHE A 79 -24.87 -9.32 -2.22
N LYS A 80 -24.47 -10.33 -3.03
CA LYS A 80 -23.06 -10.65 -3.31
C LYS A 80 -22.25 -9.48 -3.84
N LYS A 81 -22.83 -8.60 -4.67
CA LYS A 81 -22.12 -7.41 -5.18
C LYS A 81 -21.79 -6.43 -4.06
N GLY A 82 -22.71 -6.21 -3.11
CA GLY A 82 -22.46 -5.39 -1.91
C GLY A 82 -21.44 -6.04 -1.00
N GLU A 83 -21.54 -7.35 -0.78
CA GLU A 83 -20.59 -8.12 0.03
C GLU A 83 -19.16 -8.01 -0.54
N ALA A 84 -18.99 -8.18 -1.86
CA ALA A 84 -17.69 -8.01 -2.53
C ALA A 84 -17.14 -6.58 -2.36
N LYS A 85 -18.00 -5.54 -2.53
CA LYS A 85 -17.59 -4.15 -2.30
C LYS A 85 -17.13 -3.93 -0.85
N THR A 86 -17.88 -4.47 0.11
CA THR A 86 -17.54 -4.34 1.54
C THR A 86 -16.21 -5.03 1.87
N TYR A 87 -15.99 -6.24 1.37
CA TYR A 87 -14.69 -6.90 1.55
C TYR A 87 -13.54 -6.13 0.92
N LYS A 88 -13.72 -5.53 -0.26
CA LYS A 88 -12.71 -4.66 -0.87
C LYS A 88 -12.38 -3.47 0.04
N LEU A 89 -13.38 -2.84 0.65
CA LEU A 89 -13.19 -1.72 1.58
C LEU A 89 -12.51 -2.16 2.89
N PHE A 90 -12.83 -3.35 3.41
CA PHE A 90 -12.07 -3.95 4.52
C PHE A 90 -10.60 -4.17 4.14
N GLY A 91 -10.34 -4.63 2.91
CA GLY A 91 -8.99 -4.79 2.38
C GLY A 91 -8.23 -3.47 2.38
N PHE A 92 -8.84 -2.43 1.85
CA PHE A 92 -8.29 -1.07 1.82
C PHE A 92 -8.01 -0.52 3.24
N PHE A 93 -8.97 -0.64 4.15
CA PHE A 93 -8.82 -0.17 5.51
C PHE A 93 -7.71 -0.91 6.28
N ALA A 94 -7.62 -2.22 6.10
CA ALA A 94 -6.56 -3.02 6.70
C ALA A 94 -5.17 -2.70 6.11
N GLU A 95 -5.10 -2.41 4.79
CA GLU A 95 -3.89 -1.94 4.11
C GLU A 95 -3.40 -0.61 4.68
N ASP A 96 -4.30 0.36 4.84
CA ASP A 96 -4.00 1.67 5.44
C ASP A 96 -3.44 1.54 6.86
N LYS A 97 -3.96 0.61 7.65
CA LYS A 97 -3.46 0.30 9.00
C LYS A 97 -2.21 -0.58 9.00
N GLY A 98 -1.66 -0.94 7.84
CA GLY A 98 -0.50 -1.83 7.70
C GLY A 98 -0.79 -3.29 8.08
N ASN A 99 -2.05 -3.68 8.25
CA ASN A 99 -2.45 -5.06 8.49
C ASN A 99 -2.59 -5.83 7.18
N TYR A 100 -1.46 -6.10 6.53
CA TYR A 100 -1.42 -6.71 5.20
C TYR A 100 -2.03 -8.11 5.14
N ALA A 101 -2.02 -8.86 6.24
CA ALA A 101 -2.65 -10.18 6.31
C ALA A 101 -4.17 -10.09 6.15
N GLU A 102 -4.82 -9.22 6.91
CA GLU A 102 -6.27 -9.02 6.84
C GLU A 102 -6.67 -8.32 5.52
N ALA A 103 -5.81 -7.43 5.01
CA ALA A 103 -5.99 -6.81 3.71
C ALA A 103 -6.06 -7.87 2.59
N LEU A 104 -5.09 -8.78 2.50
CA LEU A 104 -5.10 -9.87 1.53
C LEU A 104 -6.31 -10.78 1.67
N LYS A 105 -6.63 -11.22 2.89
CA LYS A 105 -7.82 -12.04 3.16
C LYS A 105 -9.08 -11.37 2.63
N SER A 106 -9.23 -10.09 2.88
CA SER A 106 -10.38 -9.31 2.46
C SER A 106 -10.41 -9.11 0.94
N TYR A 107 -9.28 -8.77 0.32
CA TYR A 107 -9.20 -8.64 -1.13
C TYR A 107 -9.45 -9.97 -1.86
N PHE A 108 -8.96 -11.10 -1.34
CA PHE A 108 -9.26 -12.41 -1.92
C PHE A 108 -10.74 -12.79 -1.77
N ALA A 109 -11.37 -12.47 -0.63
CA ALA A 109 -12.79 -12.67 -0.46
C ALA A 109 -13.61 -11.84 -1.47
N SER A 110 -13.23 -10.56 -1.66
CA SER A 110 -13.83 -9.69 -2.68
C SER A 110 -13.62 -10.23 -4.09
N LEU A 111 -12.41 -10.69 -4.42
CA LEU A 111 -12.07 -11.27 -5.72
C LEU A 111 -12.93 -12.49 -6.02
N LYS A 112 -12.99 -13.44 -5.07
CA LYS A 112 -13.79 -14.66 -5.21
C LYS A 112 -15.26 -14.33 -5.51
N LEU A 113 -15.88 -13.46 -4.71
CA LEU A 113 -17.27 -13.06 -4.92
C LEU A 113 -17.46 -12.33 -6.26
N SER A 114 -16.54 -11.45 -6.63
CA SER A 114 -16.59 -10.73 -7.91
C SER A 114 -16.51 -11.68 -9.10
N GLN A 115 -15.66 -12.71 -9.03
CA GLN A 115 -15.58 -13.77 -10.05
C GLN A 115 -16.87 -14.61 -10.11
N GLU A 116 -17.43 -15.00 -8.96
CA GLU A 116 -18.68 -15.76 -8.88
C GLU A 116 -19.86 -15.05 -9.54
N ILE A 117 -19.94 -13.71 -9.43
CA ILE A 117 -21.04 -12.91 -10.00
C ILE A 117 -20.72 -12.28 -11.36
N GLY A 118 -19.54 -12.60 -11.95
CA GLY A 118 -19.12 -12.02 -13.23
C GLY A 118 -18.81 -10.51 -13.17
N ASN A 119 -18.53 -9.95 -11.99
CA ASN A 119 -18.17 -8.54 -11.83
C ASN A 119 -16.70 -8.31 -12.18
N ILE A 120 -16.41 -8.14 -13.48
CA ILE A 120 -15.06 -7.97 -14.02
C ILE A 120 -14.37 -6.74 -13.40
N HIS A 121 -15.08 -5.62 -13.25
CA HIS A 121 -14.56 -4.40 -12.62
C HIS A 121 -14.18 -4.66 -11.15
N GLY A 122 -15.03 -5.31 -10.37
CA GLY A 122 -14.76 -5.67 -8.97
C GLY A 122 -13.55 -6.61 -8.82
N ALA A 123 -13.43 -7.57 -9.74
CA ALA A 123 -12.27 -8.46 -9.79
C ALA A 123 -10.97 -7.69 -10.10
N GLY A 124 -10.99 -6.77 -11.07
CA GLY A 124 -9.86 -5.91 -11.41
C GLY A 124 -9.38 -5.07 -10.22
N ALA A 125 -10.33 -4.45 -9.50
CA ALA A 125 -10.01 -3.66 -8.31
C ALA A 125 -9.41 -4.51 -7.17
N SER A 126 -9.91 -5.74 -6.97
CA SER A 126 -9.38 -6.67 -5.98
C SER A 126 -7.98 -7.16 -6.36
N TYR A 127 -7.72 -7.46 -7.64
CA TYR A 127 -6.40 -7.78 -8.14
C TYR A 127 -5.39 -6.65 -7.89
N ASN A 128 -5.78 -5.39 -8.14
CA ASN A 128 -4.92 -4.24 -7.85
C ASN A 128 -4.62 -4.11 -6.35
N GLY A 129 -5.61 -4.32 -5.47
CA GLY A 129 -5.38 -4.32 -4.02
C GLY A 129 -4.40 -5.42 -3.59
N ILE A 130 -4.56 -6.65 -4.11
CA ILE A 130 -3.62 -7.75 -3.83
C ILE A 130 -2.21 -7.40 -4.34
N GLY A 131 -2.11 -6.88 -5.57
CA GLY A 131 -0.86 -6.44 -6.16
C GLY A 131 -0.14 -5.38 -5.33
N ALA A 132 -0.89 -4.41 -4.76
CA ALA A 132 -0.36 -3.38 -3.88
C ALA A 132 0.27 -3.97 -2.61
N ILE A 133 -0.39 -4.95 -1.98
CA ILE A 133 0.17 -5.61 -0.80
C ILE A 133 1.48 -6.32 -1.11
N TYR A 134 1.56 -7.06 -2.24
CA TYR A 134 2.80 -7.70 -2.66
C TYR A 134 3.90 -6.70 -3.00
N PHE A 135 3.54 -5.54 -3.58
CA PHE A 135 4.47 -4.45 -3.82
C PHE A 135 5.08 -3.91 -2.52
N PHE A 136 4.26 -3.63 -1.50
CA PHE A 136 4.74 -3.21 -0.18
C PHE A 136 5.66 -4.25 0.49
N GLN A 137 5.40 -5.53 0.23
CA GLN A 137 6.26 -6.64 0.68
C GLN A 137 7.53 -6.81 -0.18
N LYS A 138 7.72 -5.97 -1.20
CA LYS A 138 8.81 -6.07 -2.21
C LYS A 138 8.80 -7.39 -2.97
N ASN A 139 7.68 -8.09 -3.01
CA ASN A 139 7.48 -9.27 -3.85
C ASN A 139 7.01 -8.81 -5.24
N TYR A 140 7.93 -8.22 -6.00
CA TYR A 140 7.63 -7.63 -7.30
C TYR A 140 7.09 -8.62 -8.34
N PRO A 141 7.55 -9.88 -8.43
CA PRO A 141 6.97 -10.85 -9.36
C PRO A 141 5.47 -11.08 -9.14
N GLU A 142 5.04 -11.34 -7.90
CA GLU A 142 3.63 -11.52 -7.59
C GLU A 142 2.84 -10.21 -7.75
N ALA A 143 3.41 -9.07 -7.37
CA ALA A 143 2.78 -7.76 -7.58
C ALA A 143 2.49 -7.52 -9.07
N LEU A 144 3.47 -7.74 -9.97
CA LEU A 144 3.30 -7.62 -11.42
C LEU A 144 2.23 -8.58 -11.96
N LYS A 145 2.22 -9.82 -11.49
CA LYS A 145 1.20 -10.81 -11.86
C LYS A 145 -0.21 -10.29 -11.56
N TYR A 146 -0.45 -9.85 -10.33
CA TYR A 146 -1.77 -9.39 -9.92
C TYR A 146 -2.16 -8.05 -10.58
N PHE A 147 -1.25 -7.10 -10.75
CA PHE A 147 -1.55 -5.87 -11.48
C PHE A 147 -1.84 -6.12 -12.96
N ASN A 148 -1.19 -7.08 -13.60
CA ASN A 148 -1.50 -7.46 -14.98
C ASN A 148 -2.87 -8.16 -15.10
N GLU A 149 -3.26 -9.01 -14.14
CA GLU A 149 -4.63 -9.56 -14.10
C GLU A 149 -5.67 -8.46 -13.87
N GLY A 150 -5.37 -7.48 -13.04
CA GLY A 150 -6.18 -6.27 -12.87
C GLY A 150 -6.32 -5.48 -14.15
N LEU A 151 -5.21 -5.18 -14.82
CA LEU A 151 -5.18 -4.48 -16.11
C LEU A 151 -6.00 -5.21 -17.18
N LYS A 152 -5.83 -6.52 -17.30
CA LYS A 152 -6.61 -7.35 -18.22
C LYS A 152 -8.10 -7.29 -17.93
N SER A 153 -8.49 -7.31 -16.66
CA SER A 153 -9.88 -7.17 -16.24
C SER A 153 -10.44 -5.80 -16.63
N PHE A 154 -9.72 -4.72 -16.36
CA PHE A 154 -10.17 -3.37 -16.71
C PHE A 154 -10.21 -3.11 -18.21
N LEU A 155 -9.26 -3.67 -18.98
CA LEU A 155 -9.31 -3.64 -20.45
C LEU A 155 -10.57 -4.34 -20.97
N SER A 156 -10.90 -5.51 -20.42
CA SER A 156 -12.12 -6.25 -20.80
C SER A 156 -13.39 -5.52 -20.42
N ALA A 157 -13.38 -4.73 -19.33
CA ALA A 157 -14.49 -3.91 -18.87
C ALA A 157 -14.54 -2.53 -19.54
N ASN A 158 -13.56 -2.17 -20.37
CA ASN A 158 -13.37 -0.83 -20.95
C ASN A 158 -13.31 0.28 -19.86
N ASP A 159 -12.75 -0.05 -18.70
CA ASP A 159 -12.62 0.87 -17.56
C ASP A 159 -11.29 1.63 -17.62
N LYS A 160 -11.33 2.81 -18.25
CA LYS A 160 -10.14 3.67 -18.42
C LYS A 160 -9.49 4.05 -17.07
N SER A 161 -10.29 4.29 -16.01
CA SER A 161 -9.76 4.64 -14.69
C SER A 161 -8.98 3.49 -14.07
N GLY A 162 -9.53 2.27 -14.13
CA GLY A 162 -8.84 1.06 -13.68
C GLY A 162 -7.57 0.77 -14.49
N ILE A 163 -7.62 1.01 -15.82
CA ILE A 163 -6.45 0.86 -16.70
C ILE A 163 -5.35 1.83 -16.28
N SER A 164 -5.68 3.12 -16.06
CA SER A 164 -4.71 4.13 -15.60
C SER A 164 -4.06 3.72 -14.29
N THR A 165 -4.87 3.32 -13.30
CA THR A 165 -4.39 2.87 -11.99
C THR A 165 -3.43 1.68 -12.13
N SER A 166 -3.77 0.69 -12.96
CA SER A 166 -2.91 -0.48 -13.19
C SER A 166 -1.58 -0.10 -13.84
N TYR A 167 -1.59 0.76 -14.86
CA TYR A 167 -0.36 1.28 -15.47
C TYR A 167 0.51 2.03 -14.46
N ASN A 168 -0.09 2.85 -13.61
CA ASN A 168 0.62 3.58 -12.56
C ASN A 168 1.35 2.61 -11.61
N ASN A 169 0.65 1.58 -11.14
CA ASN A 169 1.20 0.58 -10.23
C ASN A 169 2.31 -0.26 -10.89
N ILE A 170 2.10 -0.70 -12.13
CA ILE A 170 3.12 -1.42 -12.92
C ILE A 170 4.37 -0.55 -13.12
N GLY A 171 4.18 0.74 -13.42
CA GLY A 171 5.25 1.70 -13.56
C GLY A 171 6.09 1.85 -12.28
N ASN A 172 5.44 1.87 -11.12
CA ASN A 172 6.12 1.93 -9.82
C ASN A 172 6.96 0.67 -9.54
N ILE A 173 6.48 -0.52 -9.94
CA ILE A 173 7.28 -1.75 -9.82
C ILE A 173 8.53 -1.67 -10.69
N TYR A 174 8.38 -1.31 -11.97
CA TYR A 174 9.53 -1.19 -12.86
C TYR A 174 10.54 -0.15 -12.37
N SER A 175 10.06 0.97 -11.80
CA SER A 175 10.94 1.95 -11.14
C SER A 175 11.71 1.35 -9.97
N SER A 176 11.04 0.56 -9.14
CA SER A 176 11.68 -0.13 -7.99
C SER A 176 12.68 -1.22 -8.43
N GLN A 177 12.49 -1.78 -9.64
CA GLN A 177 13.41 -2.74 -10.26
C GLN A 177 14.52 -2.07 -11.10
N LEU A 178 14.63 -0.74 -11.04
CA LEU A 178 15.57 0.07 -11.80
C LEU A 178 15.37 -0.01 -13.34
N ASN A 179 14.24 -0.53 -13.79
CA ASN A 179 13.85 -0.54 -15.21
C ASN A 179 13.12 0.77 -15.55
N TYR A 180 13.87 1.86 -15.59
CA TYR A 180 13.31 3.20 -15.74
C TYR A 180 12.63 3.44 -17.10
N ALA A 181 13.03 2.72 -18.14
CA ALA A 181 12.40 2.81 -19.46
C ALA A 181 10.93 2.33 -19.44
N GLU A 182 10.69 1.12 -18.91
CA GLU A 182 9.35 0.58 -18.76
C GLU A 182 8.55 1.33 -17.68
N ALA A 183 9.20 1.79 -16.61
CA ALA A 183 8.57 2.65 -15.61
C ALA A 183 7.99 3.92 -16.26
N ARG A 184 8.81 4.63 -17.00
CA ARG A 184 8.40 5.88 -17.72
C ARG A 184 7.25 5.62 -18.66
N LYS A 185 7.34 4.58 -19.48
CA LYS A 185 6.29 4.21 -20.45
C LYS A 185 4.95 4.01 -19.75
N ASN A 186 4.92 3.23 -18.67
CA ASN A 186 3.69 2.94 -17.95
C ASN A 186 3.15 4.16 -17.20
N LEU A 187 4.00 4.95 -16.51
CA LEU A 187 3.57 6.15 -15.80
C LEU A 187 3.03 7.23 -16.75
N MET A 188 3.65 7.40 -17.93
CA MET A 188 3.16 8.33 -18.95
C MET A 188 1.84 7.85 -19.57
N ALA A 189 1.65 6.55 -19.76
CA ALA A 189 0.38 5.99 -20.23
C ALA A 189 -0.74 6.26 -19.20
N SER A 190 -0.48 6.07 -17.93
CA SER A 190 -1.41 6.42 -16.84
C SER A 190 -1.76 7.92 -16.88
N LEU A 191 -0.76 8.80 -16.90
CA LEU A 191 -0.96 10.25 -16.93
C LEU A 191 -1.79 10.70 -18.15
N ALA A 192 -1.55 10.10 -19.31
CA ALA A 192 -2.29 10.43 -20.54
C ALA A 192 -3.78 10.07 -20.41
N ILE A 193 -4.09 8.90 -19.85
CA ILE A 193 -5.46 8.45 -19.63
C ILE A 193 -6.16 9.33 -18.57
N ASP A 194 -5.48 9.64 -17.47
CA ASP A 194 -6.07 10.49 -16.41
C ASP A 194 -6.34 11.91 -16.90
N ARG A 195 -5.48 12.46 -17.78
CA ARG A 195 -5.73 13.75 -18.45
C ARG A 195 -6.93 13.68 -19.38
N GLU A 196 -7.07 12.60 -20.16
CA GLU A 196 -8.23 12.39 -21.04
C GLU A 196 -9.54 12.33 -20.22
N LEU A 197 -9.50 11.73 -19.04
CA LEU A 197 -10.63 11.61 -18.13
C LEU A 197 -10.90 12.87 -17.30
N GLY A 198 -9.99 13.85 -17.28
CA GLY A 198 -10.04 14.98 -16.35
C GLY A 198 -9.90 14.55 -14.89
N ASN A 199 -9.26 13.40 -14.63
CA ASN A 199 -9.09 12.82 -13.30
C ASN A 199 -7.92 13.50 -12.56
N GLU A 200 -8.19 14.65 -11.92
CA GLU A 200 -7.16 15.43 -11.22
C GLU A 200 -6.44 14.63 -10.13
N ILE A 201 -7.15 13.72 -9.44
CA ILE A 201 -6.55 12.82 -8.45
C ILE A 201 -5.53 11.90 -9.11
N GLY A 202 -5.89 11.23 -10.19
CA GLY A 202 -4.99 10.36 -10.97
C GLY A 202 -3.79 11.12 -11.53
N ILE A 203 -4.02 12.33 -12.06
CA ILE A 203 -2.95 13.22 -12.55
C ILE A 203 -1.96 13.57 -11.43
N ALA A 204 -2.46 13.89 -10.22
CA ALA A 204 -1.61 14.19 -9.06
C ALA A 204 -0.75 12.99 -8.64
N TYR A 205 -1.33 11.77 -8.62
CA TYR A 205 -0.58 10.54 -8.34
C TYR A 205 0.45 10.23 -9.43
N SER A 206 0.08 10.39 -10.70
CA SER A 206 1.01 10.19 -11.82
C SER A 206 2.20 11.14 -11.76
N TYR A 207 1.98 12.44 -11.48
CA TYR A 207 3.07 13.39 -11.27
C TYR A 207 3.95 13.01 -10.07
N ASN A 208 3.36 12.60 -8.96
CA ASN A 208 4.13 12.15 -7.79
C ASN A 208 5.06 10.97 -8.15
N ASN A 209 4.55 10.00 -8.88
CA ASN A 209 5.30 8.80 -9.24
C ASN A 209 6.36 9.07 -10.33
N ILE A 210 6.06 9.97 -11.27
CA ILE A 210 7.06 10.48 -12.22
C ILE A 210 8.17 11.25 -11.48
N GLY A 211 7.82 12.04 -10.45
CA GLY A 211 8.78 12.70 -9.58
C GLY A 211 9.70 11.69 -8.87
N ASN A 212 9.12 10.64 -8.32
CA ASN A 212 9.89 9.54 -7.71
C ASN A 212 10.78 8.81 -8.73
N LEU A 213 10.30 8.62 -9.97
CA LEU A 213 11.11 8.02 -11.04
C LEU A 213 12.36 8.86 -11.34
N TYR A 214 12.21 10.18 -11.48
CA TYR A 214 13.35 11.07 -11.71
C TYR A 214 14.32 11.11 -10.51
N ASP A 215 13.80 11.02 -9.28
CA ASP A 215 14.63 10.93 -8.09
C ASP A 215 15.45 9.64 -8.07
N ASN A 216 14.85 8.50 -8.42
CA ASN A 216 15.55 7.22 -8.54
C ASN A 216 16.59 7.24 -9.69
N GLU A 217 16.27 7.87 -10.82
CA GLU A 217 17.24 8.07 -11.91
C GLU A 217 18.42 8.92 -11.46
N ALA A 218 18.18 9.95 -10.64
CA ALA A 218 19.24 10.81 -10.11
C ALA A 218 20.25 10.04 -9.25
N ASP A 219 19.81 8.99 -8.58
CA ASP A 219 20.69 8.19 -7.69
C ASP A 219 21.73 7.35 -8.46
N ILE A 220 21.49 7.07 -9.74
CA ILE A 220 22.41 6.30 -10.59
C ILE A 220 23.22 7.18 -11.54
N GLU A 221 22.96 8.48 -11.59
CA GLU A 221 23.72 9.41 -12.44
C GLU A 221 25.16 9.57 -11.93
N THR A 222 26.10 9.49 -12.87
CA THR A 222 27.54 9.51 -12.58
C THR A 222 28.09 10.92 -12.45
N THR A 223 27.43 11.92 -13.02
CA THR A 223 27.85 13.32 -12.96
C THR A 223 26.92 14.14 -12.08
N GLU A 224 27.49 15.07 -11.31
CA GLU A 224 26.71 15.95 -10.43
C GLU A 224 25.71 16.80 -11.23
N LYS A 225 26.10 17.26 -12.43
CA LYS A 225 25.23 18.03 -13.31
C LYS A 225 24.00 17.22 -13.73
N ALA A 226 24.19 16.02 -14.29
CA ALA A 226 23.09 15.16 -14.73
C ALA A 226 22.17 14.78 -13.54
N ARG A 227 22.78 14.49 -12.39
CA ARG A 227 22.04 14.22 -11.16
C ARG A 227 21.16 15.41 -10.76
N PHE A 228 21.66 16.63 -10.79
CA PHE A 228 20.89 17.80 -10.41
C PHE A 228 19.78 18.10 -11.44
N GLU A 229 20.03 17.90 -12.73
CA GLU A 229 18.98 18.02 -13.77
C GLU A 229 17.81 17.04 -13.49
N LYS A 230 18.12 15.79 -13.08
CA LYS A 230 17.09 14.81 -12.69
C LYS A 230 16.34 15.22 -11.41
N LEU A 231 17.05 15.73 -10.42
CA LEU A 231 16.45 16.24 -9.18
C LEU A 231 15.55 17.45 -9.42
N ASP A 232 15.89 18.32 -10.40
CA ASP A 232 15.05 19.45 -10.78
C ASP A 232 13.76 19.00 -11.46
N GLU A 233 13.82 18.01 -12.36
CA GLU A 233 12.61 17.40 -12.94
C GLU A 233 11.77 16.68 -11.87
N ALA A 234 12.41 16.01 -10.88
CA ALA A 234 11.71 15.43 -9.75
C ALA A 234 10.97 16.49 -8.94
N LEU A 235 11.61 17.59 -8.57
CA LEU A 235 10.98 18.72 -7.85
C LEU A 235 9.81 19.30 -8.63
N LYS A 236 9.98 19.56 -9.92
CA LYS A 236 8.94 20.09 -10.78
C LYS A 236 7.68 19.21 -10.77
N ASN A 237 7.85 17.90 -10.86
CA ASN A 237 6.73 16.96 -10.82
C ASN A 237 6.10 16.88 -9.42
N HIS A 238 6.88 16.88 -8.33
CA HIS A 238 6.33 16.91 -6.99
C HIS A 238 5.59 18.21 -6.67
N TYR A 239 6.05 19.37 -7.15
CA TYR A 239 5.33 20.62 -7.00
C TYR A 239 4.03 20.64 -7.82
N ALA A 240 4.02 20.07 -9.04
CA ALA A 240 2.80 19.90 -9.82
C ALA A 240 1.78 18.98 -9.11
N SER A 241 2.25 17.89 -8.52
CA SER A 241 1.42 17.02 -7.67
C SER A 241 0.89 17.77 -6.45
N LEU A 242 1.75 18.49 -5.74
CA LEU A 242 1.38 19.27 -4.56
C LEU A 242 0.27 20.28 -4.88
N GLN A 243 0.40 21.05 -5.95
CA GLN A 243 -0.59 22.05 -6.37
C GLN A 243 -1.97 21.43 -6.59
N LEU A 244 -2.04 20.26 -7.25
CA LEU A 244 -3.30 19.55 -7.46
C LEU A 244 -3.88 19.01 -6.13
N LYS A 245 -3.03 18.46 -5.25
CA LYS A 245 -3.47 17.96 -3.93
C LYS A 245 -3.96 19.10 -3.02
N GLU A 246 -3.36 20.29 -3.13
CA GLU A 246 -3.84 21.49 -2.43
C GLU A 246 -5.23 21.92 -2.94
N SER A 247 -5.46 21.92 -4.26
CA SER A 247 -6.78 22.22 -4.85
C SER A 247 -7.85 21.19 -4.47
N LEU A 248 -7.44 19.92 -4.29
CA LEU A 248 -8.30 18.81 -3.88
C LEU A 248 -8.48 18.74 -2.35
N HIS A 249 -7.80 19.58 -1.56
CA HIS A 249 -7.77 19.52 -0.11
C HIS A 249 -7.31 18.17 0.48
N ASP A 250 -6.48 17.42 -0.26
CA ASP A 250 -5.91 16.14 0.14
C ASP A 250 -4.76 16.34 1.15
N GLN A 251 -5.09 16.41 2.44
CA GLN A 251 -4.12 16.67 3.49
C GLN A 251 -3.02 15.60 3.59
N GLY A 252 -3.37 14.33 3.39
CA GLY A 252 -2.40 13.22 3.39
C GLY A 252 -1.47 13.30 2.20
N GLY A 253 -2.02 13.54 1.01
CA GLY A 253 -1.25 13.74 -0.20
C GLY A 253 -0.36 14.98 -0.15
N ILE A 254 -0.81 16.08 0.44
CA ILE A 254 -0.01 17.29 0.67
C ILE A 254 1.18 16.97 1.57
N ALA A 255 0.96 16.26 2.69
CA ALA A 255 2.02 15.82 3.60
C ALA A 255 3.08 14.99 2.87
N SER A 256 2.63 14.00 2.11
CA SER A 256 3.48 13.11 1.31
C SER A 256 4.32 13.88 0.28
N SER A 257 3.71 14.87 -0.40
CA SER A 257 4.41 15.71 -1.39
C SER A 257 5.49 16.57 -0.74
N TYR A 258 5.21 17.20 0.43
CA TYR A 258 6.21 17.93 1.18
C TYR A 258 7.35 17.01 1.67
N GLY A 259 7.05 15.78 2.09
CA GLY A 259 8.06 14.78 2.45
C GLY A 259 9.01 14.45 1.29
N ASN A 260 8.46 14.22 0.09
CA ASN A 260 9.24 13.95 -1.11
C ASN A 260 10.09 15.16 -1.53
N ILE A 261 9.50 16.35 -1.54
CA ILE A 261 10.21 17.60 -1.83
C ILE A 261 11.38 17.79 -0.85
N GLY A 262 11.13 17.61 0.45
CA GLY A 262 12.16 17.71 1.47
C GLY A 262 13.33 16.75 1.23
N ARG A 263 13.04 15.49 0.88
CA ARG A 263 14.06 14.48 0.55
C ARG A 263 14.92 14.87 -0.67
N ILE A 264 14.30 15.40 -1.71
CA ILE A 264 15.04 15.84 -2.90
C ILE A 264 15.90 17.07 -2.60
N LEU A 265 15.38 18.02 -1.81
CA LEU A 265 16.14 19.20 -1.39
C LEU A 265 17.38 18.84 -0.54
N ILE A 266 17.31 17.75 0.25
CA ILE A 266 18.51 17.20 0.92
C ILE A 266 19.55 16.77 -0.10
N LYS A 267 19.16 16.00 -1.13
CA LYS A 267 20.06 15.56 -2.21
C LYS A 267 20.68 16.74 -2.96
N LYS A 268 19.96 17.85 -3.05
CA LYS A 268 20.45 19.12 -3.61
C LYS A 268 21.24 19.98 -2.62
N ARG A 269 21.41 19.54 -1.39
CA ARG A 269 22.09 20.26 -0.30
C ARG A 269 21.39 21.57 0.12
N GLU A 270 20.11 21.72 -0.18
CA GLU A 270 19.28 22.87 0.20
C GLU A 270 18.61 22.62 1.57
N TYR A 271 19.42 22.41 2.62
CA TYR A 271 18.98 21.88 3.92
C TYR A 271 17.91 22.75 4.61
N VAL A 272 18.01 24.07 4.51
CA VAL A 272 17.03 24.98 5.12
C VAL A 272 15.64 24.77 4.52
N LYS A 273 15.53 24.72 3.20
CA LYS A 273 14.26 24.48 2.52
C LYS A 273 13.76 23.04 2.74
N ALA A 274 14.69 22.08 2.79
CA ALA A 274 14.36 20.70 3.10
C ALA A 274 13.69 20.57 4.47
N ARG A 275 14.25 21.20 5.50
CA ARG A 275 13.71 21.21 6.85
C ARG A 275 12.30 21.83 6.88
N GLN A 276 12.13 22.98 6.27
CA GLN A 276 10.81 23.65 6.18
C GLN A 276 9.75 22.74 5.54
N SER A 277 10.13 22.00 4.48
CA SER A 277 9.21 21.07 3.82
C SER A 277 8.90 19.86 4.72
N LEU A 278 9.92 19.29 5.37
CA LEU A 278 9.76 18.14 6.26
C LEU A 278 8.94 18.48 7.51
N ASP A 279 9.11 19.68 8.08
CA ASP A 279 8.32 20.14 9.23
C ASP A 279 6.83 20.26 8.86
N LYS A 280 6.52 20.76 7.66
CA LYS A 280 5.14 20.76 7.14
C LYS A 280 4.59 19.36 6.93
N ALA A 281 5.41 18.46 6.37
CA ALA A 281 5.04 17.07 6.21
C ALA A 281 4.71 16.42 7.56
N ILE A 282 5.51 16.63 8.58
CA ILE A 282 5.29 16.10 9.93
C ILE A 282 4.02 16.71 10.55
N GLU A 283 3.86 18.04 10.48
CA GLU A 283 2.66 18.70 11.03
C GLU A 283 1.38 18.11 10.48
N LEU A 284 1.31 17.96 9.17
CA LEU A 284 0.13 17.41 8.49
C LEU A 284 -0.04 15.91 8.78
N SER A 285 1.05 15.15 8.77
CA SER A 285 0.99 13.72 9.04
C SER A 285 0.61 13.37 10.48
N LEU A 286 0.92 14.23 11.44
CA LEU A 286 0.43 14.08 12.82
C LEU A 286 -1.09 14.29 12.92
N LYS A 287 -1.65 15.17 12.08
CA LYS A 287 -3.10 15.42 12.02
C LYS A 287 -3.85 14.30 11.29
N THR A 288 -3.25 13.73 10.24
CA THR A 288 -3.86 12.69 9.42
C THR A 288 -3.57 11.26 9.91
N GLY A 289 -2.62 11.10 10.84
CA GLY A 289 -2.19 9.78 11.32
C GLY A 289 -1.27 9.02 10.35
N ASP A 290 -0.73 9.67 9.30
CA ASP A 290 0.14 9.02 8.30
C ASP A 290 1.51 8.66 8.86
N LYS A 291 1.58 7.45 9.43
CA LYS A 291 2.81 6.90 10.01
C LYS A 291 3.93 6.71 8.97
N SER A 292 3.58 6.46 7.71
CA SER A 292 4.57 6.25 6.64
C SER A 292 5.30 7.55 6.31
N CYS A 293 4.56 8.65 6.17
CA CYS A 293 5.14 9.97 5.98
C CYS A 293 5.98 10.39 7.18
N LEU A 294 5.47 10.19 8.42
CA LEU A 294 6.22 10.49 9.65
C LEU A 294 7.54 9.73 9.72
N LYS A 295 7.53 8.42 9.43
CA LYS A 295 8.74 7.61 9.35
C LYS A 295 9.77 8.23 8.41
N ASN A 296 9.34 8.54 7.18
CA ASN A 296 10.25 9.06 6.14
C ASN A 296 10.77 10.45 6.49
N ALA A 297 9.92 11.34 7.00
CA ALA A 297 10.28 12.69 7.39
C ALA A 297 11.26 12.73 8.56
N TYR A 298 11.03 11.92 9.59
CA TYR A 298 11.97 11.83 10.72
C TYR A 298 13.33 11.23 10.34
N ASN A 299 13.34 10.24 9.42
CA ASN A 299 14.60 9.73 8.87
C ASN A 299 15.36 10.81 8.11
N ALA A 300 14.65 11.59 7.29
CA ALA A 300 15.23 12.69 6.53
C ALA A 300 15.77 13.81 7.43
N LEU A 301 15.03 14.22 8.47
CA LEU A 301 15.52 15.19 9.45
C LEU A 301 16.72 14.69 10.22
N SER A 302 16.72 13.42 10.63
CA SER A 302 17.88 12.80 11.28
C SER A 302 19.14 12.89 10.39
N SER A 303 18.98 12.72 9.09
CA SER A 303 20.09 12.85 8.13
C SER A 303 20.59 14.29 8.01
N ILE A 304 19.68 15.28 7.95
CA ILE A 304 20.06 16.71 7.94
C ILE A 304 20.83 17.06 9.23
N ASP A 305 20.25 16.72 10.38
CA ASP A 305 20.85 17.05 11.68
C ASP A 305 22.25 16.45 11.83
N SER A 306 22.43 15.21 11.32
CA SER A 306 23.75 14.57 11.29
C SER A 306 24.73 15.29 10.39
N LEU A 307 24.31 15.76 9.21
CA LEU A 307 25.14 16.52 8.28
C LEU A 307 25.50 17.91 8.83
N GLU A 308 24.62 18.52 9.61
CA GLU A 308 24.84 19.80 10.28
C GLU A 308 25.64 19.67 11.60
N GLY A 309 25.92 18.43 12.05
CA GLY A 309 26.67 18.13 13.26
C GLY A 309 25.84 18.19 14.56
N ASP A 310 24.53 18.38 14.49
CA ASP A 310 23.66 18.28 15.65
C ASP A 310 23.28 16.80 15.91
N PHE A 311 24.22 16.07 16.46
CA PHE A 311 24.03 14.63 16.75
C PHE A 311 22.93 14.36 17.80
N LYS A 312 22.62 15.33 18.65
CA LYS A 312 21.55 15.19 19.64
C LYS A 312 20.18 15.21 18.94
N ALA A 313 19.95 16.18 18.07
CA ALA A 313 18.73 16.25 17.26
C ALA A 313 18.64 15.04 16.32
N ALA A 314 19.74 14.68 15.64
CA ALA A 314 19.83 13.51 14.78
C ALA A 314 19.37 12.24 15.50
N PHE A 315 19.87 11.98 16.69
CA PHE A 315 19.48 10.83 17.50
C PHE A 315 18.01 10.91 17.93
N GLY A 316 17.53 12.09 18.31
CA GLY A 316 16.12 12.31 18.66
C GLY A 316 15.18 11.98 17.52
N ASN A 317 15.48 12.44 16.32
CA ASN A 317 14.72 12.16 15.11
C ASN A 317 14.86 10.70 14.66
N TYR A 318 16.03 10.09 14.79
CA TYR A 318 16.24 8.67 14.52
C TYR A 318 15.40 7.76 15.44
N LYS A 319 15.29 8.08 16.73
CA LYS A 319 14.39 7.34 17.64
C LYS A 319 12.93 7.40 17.16
N ARG A 320 12.46 8.56 16.73
CA ARG A 320 11.09 8.70 16.21
C ARG A 320 10.92 7.90 14.91
N TYR A 321 11.90 7.94 14.02
CA TYR A 321 11.93 7.09 12.82
C TYR A 321 11.75 5.61 13.18
N ILE A 322 12.53 5.08 14.16
CA ILE A 322 12.43 3.69 14.60
C ILE A 322 11.03 3.35 15.12
N VAL A 323 10.42 4.21 15.94
CA VAL A 323 9.08 4.00 16.46
C VAL A 323 8.05 3.82 15.32
N TYR A 324 8.10 4.69 14.32
CA TYR A 324 7.16 4.59 13.19
C TYR A 324 7.50 3.45 12.24
N ARG A 325 8.79 3.13 12.04
CA ARG A 325 9.22 1.97 11.27
C ARG A 325 8.68 0.67 11.88
N ASP A 326 8.91 0.46 13.16
CA ASP A 326 8.51 -0.77 13.86
C ASP A 326 6.98 -0.93 13.95
N SER A 327 6.27 0.19 13.96
CA SER A 327 4.80 0.19 13.87
C SER A 327 4.27 -0.29 12.51
N LEU A 328 5.05 -0.12 11.44
CA LEU A 328 4.67 -0.47 10.06
C LEU A 328 5.21 -1.85 9.65
N ASP A 329 6.43 -2.20 10.09
CA ASP A 329 7.13 -3.45 9.71
C ASP A 329 6.88 -4.56 10.75
N ASN A 330 5.63 -4.92 10.98
CA ASN A 330 5.32 -6.01 11.91
C ASN A 330 5.63 -7.37 11.24
N GLU A 331 6.64 -8.07 11.76
CA GLU A 331 7.06 -9.40 11.25
C GLU A 331 5.93 -10.44 11.35
N GLU A 332 5.09 -10.36 12.37
CA GLU A 332 3.93 -11.26 12.54
C GLU A 332 2.91 -11.04 11.42
N THR A 333 2.66 -9.78 11.05
CA THR A 333 1.78 -9.43 9.93
C THR A 333 2.29 -10.03 8.62
N ARG A 334 3.60 -9.94 8.37
CA ARG A 334 4.23 -10.53 7.18
C ARG A 334 4.10 -12.07 7.16
N LYS A 335 4.29 -12.75 8.28
CA LYS A 335 4.11 -14.21 8.41
C LYS A 335 2.66 -14.61 8.16
N LYS A 336 1.70 -13.94 8.78
CA LYS A 336 0.25 -14.20 8.55
C LYS A 336 -0.13 -13.98 7.09
N THR A 337 0.44 -12.97 6.43
CA THR A 337 0.22 -12.70 5.02
C THR A 337 0.66 -13.86 4.13
N ILE A 338 1.87 -14.37 4.34
CA ILE A 338 2.39 -15.51 3.59
C ILE A 338 1.51 -16.76 3.84
N GLN A 339 1.14 -17.00 5.07
CA GLN A 339 0.31 -18.14 5.45
C GLN A 339 -1.09 -18.07 4.82
N ASN A 340 -1.72 -16.90 4.82
CA ASN A 340 -3.04 -16.71 4.19
C ASN A 340 -2.97 -16.93 2.67
N GLN A 341 -1.90 -16.45 2.02
CA GLN A 341 -1.68 -16.69 0.60
C GLN A 341 -1.54 -18.19 0.30
N MET A 342 -0.74 -18.88 1.08
CA MET A 342 -0.54 -20.33 0.92
C MET A 342 -1.86 -21.09 1.09
N THR A 343 -2.68 -20.71 2.07
CA THR A 343 -4.00 -21.29 2.31
C THR A 343 -4.93 -21.05 1.12
N TYR A 344 -4.99 -19.82 0.63
CA TYR A 344 -5.80 -19.49 -0.55
C TYR A 344 -5.36 -20.24 -1.81
N ASP A 345 -4.06 -20.28 -2.10
CA ASP A 345 -3.53 -20.99 -3.26
C ASP A 345 -3.77 -22.50 -3.16
N PHE A 346 -3.71 -23.04 -1.94
CA PHE A 346 -4.07 -24.43 -1.65
C PHE A 346 -5.55 -24.69 -1.90
N GLU A 347 -6.45 -23.91 -1.29
CA GLU A 347 -7.91 -24.05 -1.48
C GLU A 347 -8.31 -23.88 -2.96
N LYS A 348 -7.69 -22.96 -3.67
CA LYS A 348 -7.93 -22.75 -5.10
C LYS A 348 -7.48 -23.95 -5.93
N LYS A 349 -6.29 -24.51 -5.65
CA LYS A 349 -5.80 -25.71 -6.34
C LYS A 349 -6.69 -26.93 -6.04
N GLU A 350 -7.11 -27.07 -4.80
CA GLU A 350 -8.02 -28.14 -4.36
C GLU A 350 -9.39 -27.99 -5.03
N ALA A 351 -9.95 -26.79 -5.09
CA ALA A 351 -11.22 -26.51 -5.76
C ALA A 351 -11.16 -26.78 -7.28
N VAL A 352 -10.04 -26.43 -7.95
CA VAL A 352 -9.83 -26.74 -9.37
C VAL A 352 -9.70 -28.22 -9.59
N ALA A 353 -8.86 -28.90 -8.78
CA ALA A 353 -8.69 -30.35 -8.87
C ALA A 353 -9.98 -31.12 -8.61
N SER A 354 -10.78 -30.66 -7.62
CA SER A 354 -12.10 -31.21 -7.31
C SER A 354 -13.10 -31.01 -8.46
N ALA A 355 -13.11 -29.83 -9.09
CA ALA A 355 -13.99 -29.53 -10.21
C ALA A 355 -13.60 -30.32 -11.47
N GLU A 356 -12.31 -30.47 -11.75
CA GLU A 356 -11.80 -31.30 -12.84
C GLU A 356 -12.13 -32.79 -12.63
N HIS A 357 -11.93 -33.27 -11.40
CA HIS A 357 -12.28 -34.64 -11.05
C HIS A 357 -13.79 -34.91 -11.17
N LYS A 358 -14.63 -33.96 -10.72
CA LYS A 358 -16.08 -34.07 -10.87
C LYS A 358 -16.51 -34.11 -12.33
N LYS A 359 -15.94 -33.27 -13.18
CA LYS A 359 -16.19 -33.24 -14.62
C LYS A 359 -15.72 -34.53 -15.30
N GLU A 360 -14.60 -35.07 -14.85
CA GLU A 360 -14.09 -36.36 -15.34
C GLU A 360 -14.98 -37.53 -14.93
N LEU A 361 -15.49 -37.51 -13.70
CA LEU A 361 -16.47 -38.49 -13.21
C LEU A 361 -17.78 -38.44 -14.01
N GLU A 362 -18.32 -37.25 -14.29
CA GLU A 362 -19.51 -37.05 -15.11
C GLU A 362 -19.30 -37.54 -16.54
N ASN A 363 -18.11 -37.32 -17.12
CA ASN A 363 -17.75 -37.83 -18.43
C ASN A 363 -17.62 -39.39 -18.46
N GLN A 364 -17.04 -39.96 -17.38
CA GLN A 364 -16.90 -41.43 -17.25
C GLN A 364 -18.27 -42.11 -17.06
N GLU A 365 -19.17 -41.50 -16.28
CA GLU A 365 -20.54 -41.96 -16.09
C GLU A 365 -21.34 -41.90 -17.40
N ALA A 366 -21.17 -40.81 -18.19
CA ALA A 366 -21.82 -40.68 -19.50
C ALA A 366 -21.29 -41.72 -20.49
N LEU A 367 -19.97 -42.03 -20.47
CA LEU A 367 -19.37 -43.05 -21.30
C LEU A 367 -19.85 -44.48 -20.94
N ALA A 368 -19.98 -44.76 -19.63
CA ALA A 368 -20.49 -46.05 -19.15
C ALA A 368 -21.97 -46.24 -19.52
N ALA A 369 -22.80 -45.13 -19.44
CA ALA A 369 -24.18 -45.19 -19.87
C ALA A 369 -24.35 -45.41 -21.39
N GLU A 370 -23.46 -44.85 -22.22
CA GLU A 370 -23.43 -45.05 -23.65
C GLU A 370 -23.05 -46.48 -24.02
N GLN A 371 -22.04 -47.05 -23.34
CA GLN A 371 -21.63 -48.45 -23.55
C GLN A 371 -22.70 -49.47 -23.08
N SER A 372 -23.41 -49.18 -21.97
CA SER A 372 -24.48 -50.03 -21.51
C SER A 372 -25.68 -50.04 -22.48
N ARG A 373 -25.88 -48.97 -23.20
CA ARG A 373 -26.91 -48.90 -24.28
C ARG A 373 -26.52 -49.70 -25.51
N LYS A 374 -25.22 -49.90 -25.78
CA LYS A 374 -24.73 -50.60 -26.98
C LYS A 374 -24.64 -52.10 -26.84
N GLN A 375 -25.34 -52.69 -25.93
CA GLN A 375 -25.45 -54.15 -25.79
C GLN A 375 -24.25 -54.97 -26.18
N LYS A 376 -23.73 -55.61 -25.32
CA LYS A 376 -22.92 -56.85 -25.30
C LYS A 376 -21.74 -56.61 -24.36
N ILE A 377 -21.73 -57.45 -23.40
CA ILE A 377 -20.50 -57.96 -22.81
C ILE A 377 -20.44 -57.75 -21.29
N ILE A 378 -20.91 -58.75 -20.64
CA ILE A 378 -20.67 -59.01 -19.20
C ILE A 378 -19.16 -59.00 -18.91
N LEU A 379 -18.32 -59.34 -19.88
CA LEU A 379 -16.85 -59.33 -19.72
C LEU A 379 -16.22 -57.92 -19.68
N LEU A 380 -16.82 -56.95 -20.35
CA LEU A 380 -16.39 -55.53 -20.28
C LEU A 380 -16.78 -54.89 -18.96
N PHE A 381 -17.88 -55.35 -18.31
CA PHE A 381 -18.28 -54.88 -16.99
C PHE A 381 -17.26 -55.23 -15.91
N VAL A 382 -16.68 -56.44 -15.99
CA VAL A 382 -15.64 -56.87 -15.05
C VAL A 382 -14.34 -56.15 -15.31
N ALA A 383 -13.97 -55.94 -16.60
CA ALA A 383 -12.79 -55.17 -16.97
C ALA A 383 -12.91 -53.69 -16.61
N ALA A 384 -14.07 -53.07 -16.84
CA ALA A 384 -14.33 -51.68 -16.45
C ALA A 384 -14.35 -51.50 -14.94
N GLY A 385 -14.93 -52.48 -14.18
CA GLY A 385 -14.88 -52.47 -12.72
C GLY A 385 -13.46 -52.57 -12.17
N LEU A 386 -12.62 -53.44 -12.75
CA LEU A 386 -11.21 -53.57 -12.39
C LEU A 386 -10.40 -52.31 -12.75
N LEU A 387 -10.72 -51.69 -13.90
CA LEU A 387 -10.05 -50.44 -14.34
C LEU A 387 -10.37 -49.29 -13.42
N LEU A 388 -11.63 -49.19 -12.91
CA LEU A 388 -12.05 -48.22 -11.94
C LEU A 388 -11.35 -48.38 -10.56
N VAL A 389 -11.16 -49.63 -10.11
CA VAL A 389 -10.42 -49.93 -8.91
C VAL A 389 -8.95 -49.57 -9.03
N LEU A 390 -8.35 -49.79 -10.20
CA LEU A 390 -6.98 -49.41 -10.50
C LEU A 390 -6.80 -47.90 -10.57
N LEU A 391 -7.74 -47.19 -11.19
CA LEU A 391 -7.73 -45.72 -11.21
C LEU A 391 -7.93 -45.15 -9.82
N PHE A 392 -8.77 -45.78 -8.98
CA PHE A 392 -9.00 -45.35 -7.60
C PHE A 392 -7.76 -45.63 -6.73
N ALA A 393 -7.10 -46.76 -6.91
CA ALA A 393 -5.83 -47.08 -6.22
C ALA A 393 -4.69 -46.11 -6.64
N VAL A 394 -4.61 -45.81 -7.93
CA VAL A 394 -3.67 -44.79 -8.45
C VAL A 394 -4.00 -43.40 -7.95
N PHE A 395 -5.29 -43.03 -7.86
CA PHE A 395 -5.75 -41.77 -7.30
C PHE A 395 -5.37 -41.63 -5.82
N ILE A 396 -5.64 -42.67 -5.01
CA ILE A 396 -5.26 -42.69 -3.58
C ILE A 396 -3.72 -42.57 -3.46
N PHE A 397 -2.97 -43.31 -4.25
CA PHE A 397 -1.50 -43.30 -4.20
C PHE A 397 -0.96 -41.90 -4.61
N ARG A 398 -1.53 -41.31 -5.64
CA ARG A 398 -1.18 -39.93 -6.06
C ARG A 398 -1.58 -38.88 -5.01
N SER A 399 -2.79 -38.98 -4.46
CA SER A 399 -3.26 -38.10 -3.39
C SER A 399 -2.35 -38.17 -2.17
N LEU A 400 -2.01 -39.37 -1.72
CA LEU A 400 -1.06 -39.57 -0.63
C LEU A 400 0.34 -39.01 -0.92
N ARG A 401 0.78 -39.15 -2.18
CA ARG A 401 2.09 -38.63 -2.61
C ARG A 401 2.11 -37.10 -2.65
N ILE A 402 1.01 -36.48 -3.11
CA ILE A 402 0.85 -35.01 -3.11
C ILE A 402 0.81 -34.49 -1.67
N THR A 403 0.02 -35.09 -0.80
CA THR A 403 -0.09 -34.73 0.63
C THR A 403 1.27 -34.85 1.35
N ARG A 404 2.02 -35.93 1.08
CA ARG A 404 3.38 -36.10 1.64
C ARG A 404 4.34 -35.01 1.16
N LYS A 405 4.30 -34.68 -0.16
CA LYS A 405 5.13 -33.60 -0.70
C LYS A 405 4.78 -32.23 -0.11
N GLN A 406 3.47 -31.96 0.04
CA GLN A 406 3.01 -30.72 0.65
C GLN A 406 3.44 -30.61 2.12
N LYS A 407 3.31 -31.70 2.88
CA LYS A 407 3.76 -31.74 4.29
C LYS A 407 5.27 -31.47 4.39
N SER A 408 6.07 -32.10 3.55
CA SER A 408 7.53 -31.87 3.49
C SER A 408 7.88 -30.45 3.07
N LEU A 409 7.09 -29.83 2.16
CA LEU A 409 7.31 -28.45 1.75
C LEU A 409 6.97 -27.47 2.88
N ILE A 410 5.87 -27.70 3.58
CA ILE A 410 5.47 -26.91 4.74
C ILE A 410 6.53 -26.99 5.84
N GLU A 411 7.09 -28.18 6.08
CA GLU A 411 8.14 -28.37 7.07
C GLU A 411 9.43 -27.62 6.69
N LYS A 412 9.84 -27.70 5.42
CA LYS A 412 10.98 -26.91 4.91
C LYS A 412 10.75 -25.38 4.99
N GLN A 413 9.51 -24.95 4.75
CA GLN A 413 9.16 -23.52 4.86
C GLN A 413 9.14 -23.07 6.33
N LYS A 414 8.65 -23.92 7.24
CA LYS A 414 8.70 -23.65 8.69
C LYS A 414 10.15 -23.50 9.18
N ASP A 415 11.04 -24.39 8.72
CA ASP A 415 12.46 -24.31 9.03
C ASP A 415 13.11 -23.05 8.43
N LEU A 416 12.70 -22.68 7.21
CA LEU A 416 13.18 -21.42 6.58
C LEU A 416 12.72 -20.19 7.37
N VAL A 417 11.46 -20.16 7.78
CA VAL A 417 10.88 -19.08 8.59
C VAL A 417 11.61 -18.99 9.94
N GLU A 418 11.90 -20.12 10.56
CA GLU A 418 12.64 -20.13 11.84
C GLU A 418 14.08 -19.64 11.67
N ARG A 419 14.76 -20.01 10.56
CA ARG A 419 16.08 -19.46 10.22
C ARG A 419 16.03 -17.96 9.95
N GLN A 420 15.00 -17.50 9.22
CA GLN A 420 14.80 -16.06 8.96
C GLN A 420 14.56 -15.31 10.27
N LYS A 421 13.76 -15.87 11.18
CA LYS A 421 13.53 -15.28 12.50
C LYS A 421 14.83 -15.17 13.31
N GLN A 422 15.65 -16.22 13.30
CA GLN A 422 16.97 -16.19 13.97
C GLN A 422 17.92 -15.16 13.32
N GLU A 423 17.87 -15.03 11.98
CA GLU A 423 18.68 -14.05 11.27
C GLU A 423 18.22 -12.60 11.57
N VAL A 424 16.89 -12.39 11.62
CA VAL A 424 16.34 -11.08 12.02
C VAL A 424 16.69 -10.74 13.47
N GLU A 425 16.63 -11.71 14.38
CA GLU A 425 17.03 -11.50 15.77
C GLU A 425 18.52 -11.18 15.88
N LYS A 426 19.34 -11.86 15.08
CA LYS A 426 20.79 -11.57 14.98
C LYS A 426 21.06 -10.19 14.39
N GLN A 427 20.31 -9.81 13.35
CA GLN A 427 20.39 -8.45 12.77
C GLN A 427 19.93 -7.39 13.77
N LYS A 428 18.88 -7.67 14.53
CA LYS A 428 18.42 -6.78 15.61
C LYS A 428 19.50 -6.59 16.67
N GLN A 429 20.13 -7.67 17.10
CA GLN A 429 21.26 -7.58 18.05
C GLN A 429 22.42 -6.78 17.48
N LEU A 430 22.74 -6.99 16.20
CA LEU A 430 23.80 -6.23 15.51
C LEU A 430 23.46 -4.73 15.38
N VAL A 431 22.17 -4.42 15.14
CA VAL A 431 21.68 -3.03 15.11
C VAL A 431 21.74 -2.40 16.51
N GLU A 432 21.34 -3.16 17.54
CA GLU A 432 21.45 -2.70 18.94
C GLU A 432 22.92 -2.46 19.35
N GLU A 433 23.82 -3.33 18.91
CA GLU A 433 25.27 -3.19 19.14
C GLU A 433 25.81 -1.97 18.38
N HIS A 434 25.47 -1.81 17.10
CA HIS A 434 25.81 -0.64 16.30
C HIS A 434 25.22 0.67 16.86
N GLN A 435 23.99 0.63 17.35
CA GLN A 435 23.39 1.79 18.04
C GLN A 435 24.20 2.18 19.27
N LYS A 436 24.66 1.19 20.02
CA LYS A 436 25.50 1.41 21.18
C LYS A 436 26.86 2.01 20.78
N GLU A 437 27.50 1.47 19.73
CA GLU A 437 28.75 2.02 19.18
C GLU A 437 28.60 3.45 18.67
N VAL A 438 27.44 3.74 17.98
CA VAL A 438 27.12 5.10 17.53
C VAL A 438 26.94 6.04 18.71
N ILE A 439 26.22 5.60 19.75
CA ILE A 439 26.03 6.39 20.98
C ILE A 439 27.38 6.64 21.65
N ASP A 440 28.20 5.61 21.79
CA ASP A 440 29.54 5.73 22.39
C ASP A 440 30.42 6.66 21.54
N SER A 441 30.37 6.57 20.22
CA SER A 441 31.05 7.44 19.28
C SER A 441 30.60 8.90 19.38
N ILE A 442 29.29 9.12 19.51
CA ILE A 442 28.70 10.45 19.73
C ILE A 442 29.16 11.02 21.10
N ILE A 443 29.15 10.19 22.13
CA ILE A 443 29.63 10.59 23.46
C ILE A 443 31.12 10.93 23.39
N TYR A 444 31.90 10.12 22.69
CA TYR A 444 33.35 10.34 22.49
C TYR A 444 33.62 11.62 21.66
N ALA A 445 32.89 11.79 20.54
CA ALA A 445 32.98 13.01 19.71
C ALA A 445 32.61 14.27 20.50
N ARG A 446 31.56 14.18 21.33
CA ARG A 446 31.12 15.27 22.23
C ARG A 446 32.19 15.59 23.29
N ARG A 447 32.92 14.57 23.73
CA ARG A 447 34.06 14.74 24.68
C ARG A 447 35.22 15.44 24.03
N ILE A 448 35.55 15.05 22.78
CA ILE A 448 36.60 15.73 21.97
C ILE A 448 36.16 17.15 21.63
N GLN A 449 34.94 17.36 21.19
CA GLN A 449 34.39 18.69 20.87
C GLN A 449 34.42 19.63 22.07
N ARG A 450 34.08 19.14 23.27
CA ARG A 450 34.22 19.92 24.51
C ARG A 450 35.66 20.22 24.89
N SER A 451 36.61 19.37 24.46
CA SER A 451 38.03 19.59 24.73
C SER A 451 38.72 20.48 23.69
N LEU A 452 38.12 20.60 22.47
CA LEU A 452 38.71 21.36 21.35
C LEU A 452 38.05 22.71 21.08
N LEU A 453 36.82 22.91 21.61
CA LEU A 453 36.13 24.19 21.42
C LEU A 453 36.56 25.19 22.51
N PRO A 454 36.85 26.40 22.13
CA PRO A 454 37.01 27.49 23.07
C PRO A 454 35.71 27.65 23.88
N SER A 455 35.85 28.03 25.16
CA SER A 455 34.69 28.23 26.06
C SER A 455 33.60 29.08 25.39
N ASP A 456 32.34 28.81 25.76
CA ASP A 456 31.17 29.51 25.20
C ASP A 456 31.38 31.05 25.19
N SER A 457 32.09 31.59 26.18
CA SER A 457 32.49 33.00 26.25
C SER A 457 33.50 33.44 25.15
N TYR A 458 34.25 32.49 24.56
CA TYR A 458 35.14 32.79 23.44
C TYR A 458 34.39 32.81 22.13
N ILE A 459 33.47 31.85 21.92
CA ILE A 459 32.60 31.76 20.73
C ILE A 459 31.69 33.00 20.66
N GLU A 460 31.08 33.39 21.77
CA GLU A 460 30.20 34.55 21.85
C GLU A 460 30.95 35.87 21.53
N ARG A 461 32.19 36.02 22.01
CA ARG A 461 33.08 37.14 21.64
C ARG A 461 33.48 37.13 20.18
N ALA A 462 33.75 35.95 19.58
CA ALA A 462 34.09 35.81 18.18
C ALA A 462 32.85 36.12 17.27
N MET A 463 31.67 35.64 17.62
CA MET A 463 30.41 35.95 16.94
C MET A 463 30.06 37.44 16.99
N ASN A 464 30.26 38.08 18.13
CA ASN A 464 30.04 39.52 18.31
C ASN A 464 31.04 40.38 17.52
N ARG A 465 32.28 39.90 17.33
CA ARG A 465 33.26 40.54 16.42
C ARG A 465 32.88 40.40 14.94
N LEU A 466 32.30 39.27 14.54
CA LEU A 466 31.83 39.08 13.17
C LEU A 466 30.56 39.88 12.85
N LYS A 467 29.67 40.07 13.82
CA LYS A 467 28.51 40.96 13.68
C LYS A 467 28.89 42.43 13.51
N LYS A 468 29.91 42.90 14.23
CA LYS A 468 30.47 44.28 14.12
C LYS A 468 31.26 44.54 12.84
N LYS A 469 31.57 43.52 12.02
CA LYS A 469 32.27 43.68 10.72
C LYS A 469 31.29 43.71 9.52
N LYS A 470 29.98 43.56 9.78
CA LYS A 470 28.93 43.60 8.75
C LYS A 470 28.02 44.84 8.85
N GLU A 471 28.25 45.74 9.80
CA GLU A 471 27.85 47.14 9.82
C GLU A 471 29.02 48.02 9.34
#